data_353fa5e265d77bec72be57443fbc1046
#
_entry.id   353fa5e265d77bec72be57443fbc1046
#
_cell.length_a   1.000
_cell.length_b   1.000
_cell.length_c   1.000
_cell.angle_alpha   90.00
_cell.angle_beta   90.00
_cell.angle_gamma   90.00
#
_symmetry.space_group_name_H-M   'P 1'
#
loop_
_entity.id
_entity.type
_entity.pdbx_description
1 polymer ?
#
loop_
_entity_poly.entity_id
_entity_poly.type
_entity_poly.pdbx_seq_one_letter_code
_entity_poly.pdbx_strand_id
1 'polypeptide(L)'
;SKNGYSGGVNTDEGIVNVWSLDSKGKLVPASTDGVAFYYATIPTNKNFTLTATAKVNNWKYTNGQEGFGLMAADAVGNNGDSSVFWNNSYMASVTKVEYYSNVDEETGEATVSKTSGEKISMKLGIGSQEKIGVNKNNLSKLLDNDSDTVNNEFKTTMSTLETSKLGSAAGTFNLIGNYSNTDATFEGTTVENPITEVKLTIQKNNTGYFVSYTDAEGNTTTKKYYDTEALSQIDSDNVYVGMFASRTFDVTYSDISLTTIDPADDAPAEERPVEYKDIQVSVTSSSTASSEDYTFKGMSNADGHVVVTKGDDVIGETDVTANESFTIDTKLVAGDNKFVATFTPDENFKFGEYELPTSYDPIEVSKIVTYAYFTGDLIYVSADATKAVDEAKANETYSAKAQINSGKGTKDNPIDIYNAVAYARPGQKILLLDGDYKVANNLLIPFGIDGTDEKPIYLMSESSDSRVVLDFEGTTGEGITLCGNYWYIQNVDVTNSANGKDGIHVCGSHNVLDTVNTYKNGNTGIQISRYSSAQDKADWPAYNTIKNCTSHNNADAGYEDADGFAAKLTIGKGNVFVGCIAHHNADDGWDFFAKVETGNIPSVVIMNCVAYGNGYIESENGLIDAG
;
A
#
# COMPACT_ATOMS: atom_id res chain seq x y z
N SER A 1 -9.21 14.14 25.91
CA SER A 1 -8.41 12.96 25.63
C SER A 1 -6.94 13.34 25.49
N LYS A 2 -6.02 12.43 25.78
CA LYS A 2 -4.57 12.70 25.65
C LYS A 2 -4.13 12.95 24.21
N ASN A 3 -4.96 12.55 23.23
CA ASN A 3 -4.67 12.69 21.80
C ASN A 3 -5.43 13.83 21.13
N GLY A 4 -6.02 14.75 21.90
CA GLY A 4 -6.85 15.83 21.34
C GLY A 4 -8.17 15.34 20.74
N TYR A 5 -8.53 14.09 20.94
CA TYR A 5 -9.76 13.49 20.43
C TYR A 5 -10.98 14.05 21.17
N SER A 6 -11.95 14.54 20.43
CA SER A 6 -13.22 15.06 20.95
C SER A 6 -14.36 14.18 20.45
N GLY A 7 -15.11 13.62 21.37
CA GLY A 7 -16.26 12.79 21.07
C GLY A 7 -17.18 12.66 22.26
N GLY A 8 -18.35 12.14 22.04
CA GLY A 8 -19.34 11.99 23.10
C GLY A 8 -20.53 11.12 22.71
N VAL A 9 -21.39 10.93 23.66
CA VAL A 9 -22.66 10.21 23.54
C VAL A 9 -23.77 11.00 24.23
N ASN A 10 -24.92 11.08 23.58
CA ASN A 10 -26.14 11.59 24.17
C ASN A 10 -27.28 10.58 23.94
N THR A 11 -28.15 10.39 24.91
CA THR A 11 -29.29 9.46 24.85
C THR A 11 -30.58 10.21 25.17
N ASP A 12 -31.59 10.06 24.35
CA ASP A 12 -32.92 10.63 24.56
C ASP A 12 -33.98 9.76 23.90
N GLU A 13 -35.05 9.40 24.61
CA GLU A 13 -36.26 8.71 24.12
C GLU A 13 -36.01 7.52 23.17
N GLY A 14 -35.03 6.65 23.49
CA GLY A 14 -34.72 5.47 22.66
C GLY A 14 -33.78 5.75 21.47
N ILE A 15 -33.24 6.95 21.40
CA ILE A 15 -32.24 7.35 20.42
C ILE A 15 -30.88 7.46 21.11
N VAL A 16 -29.83 7.03 20.42
CA VAL A 16 -28.44 7.22 20.85
C VAL A 16 -27.71 8.04 19.78
N ASN A 17 -27.23 9.20 20.16
CA ASN A 17 -26.36 10.01 19.33
C ASN A 17 -24.91 9.79 19.74
N VAL A 18 -24.08 9.39 18.81
CA VAL A 18 -22.63 9.15 19.01
C VAL A 18 -21.87 10.02 18.03
N TRP A 19 -20.92 10.81 18.55
CA TRP A 19 -20.15 11.70 17.69
C TRP A 19 -18.66 11.71 18.01
N SER A 20 -17.89 12.02 16.98
CA SER A 20 -16.47 12.28 17.04
C SER A 20 -16.17 13.45 16.10
N LEU A 21 -15.98 14.63 16.64
CA LEU A 21 -15.91 15.88 15.86
C LEU A 21 -14.49 16.29 15.49
N ASP A 22 -13.50 15.64 16.06
CA ASP A 22 -12.11 15.95 15.80
C ASP A 22 -11.58 15.14 14.60
N SER A 23 -10.66 15.72 13.83
CA SER A 23 -9.93 15.00 12.78
C SER A 23 -8.94 13.96 13.35
N LYS A 24 -8.82 13.88 14.65
CA LYS A 24 -8.09 12.84 15.40
C LYS A 24 -8.98 11.61 15.58
N GLY A 25 -8.40 10.47 15.76
CA GLY A 25 -9.11 9.20 15.83
C GLY A 25 -9.19 8.56 14.46
N LYS A 26 -8.88 7.28 14.43
CA LYS A 26 -8.76 6.52 13.20
C LYS A 26 -9.45 5.18 13.39
N LEU A 27 -10.23 4.79 12.40
CA LEU A 27 -10.73 3.42 12.29
C LEU A 27 -9.78 2.66 11.36
N VAL A 28 -8.62 2.29 11.89
CA VAL A 28 -7.57 1.57 11.14
C VAL A 28 -7.11 0.33 11.89
N PRO A 29 -6.70 -0.71 11.14
CA PRO A 29 -6.43 -2.03 11.66
C PRO A 29 -5.32 -2.10 12.69
N ALA A 30 -4.29 -1.35 12.53
CA ALA A 30 -3.00 -1.58 13.17
C ALA A 30 -2.50 -0.41 14.01
N SER A 31 -3.35 0.55 14.36
CA SER A 31 -2.91 1.68 15.16
C SER A 31 -3.96 2.15 16.14
N THR A 32 -3.75 3.31 16.70
CA THR A 32 -4.66 3.94 17.63
C THR A 32 -6.04 4.16 17.01
N ASP A 33 -6.95 3.23 17.22
CA ASP A 33 -8.36 3.47 16.96
C ASP A 33 -8.84 4.56 17.92
N GLY A 34 -9.42 5.60 17.38
CA GLY A 34 -10.07 6.63 18.18
C GLY A 34 -11.56 6.59 17.89
N VAL A 35 -12.32 5.88 18.71
CA VAL A 35 -13.77 5.79 18.55
C VAL A 35 -14.50 6.32 19.77
N ALA A 36 -15.63 7.00 19.56
CA ALA A 36 -16.63 7.18 20.59
C ALA A 36 -17.51 5.92 20.57
N PHE A 37 -17.59 5.20 21.67
CA PHE A 37 -18.26 3.92 21.75
C PHE A 37 -19.28 3.90 22.90
N TYR A 38 -20.54 3.68 22.58
CA TYR A 38 -21.63 3.47 23.53
C TYR A 38 -22.01 2.02 23.52
N TYR A 39 -21.80 1.29 24.62
CA TYR A 39 -21.90 -0.15 24.64
C TYR A 39 -22.65 -0.67 25.87
N ALA A 40 -23.16 -1.89 25.73
CA ALA A 40 -23.57 -2.77 26.81
C ALA A 40 -22.53 -3.87 27.02
N THR A 41 -22.41 -4.36 28.22
CA THR A 41 -21.56 -5.50 28.59
C THR A 41 -22.42 -6.75 28.58
N ILE A 42 -22.03 -7.76 27.78
CA ILE A 42 -22.73 -9.04 27.66
C ILE A 42 -21.79 -10.15 28.13
N PRO A 43 -22.23 -11.05 29.02
CA PRO A 43 -21.41 -12.20 29.39
C PRO A 43 -21.05 -13.08 28.19
N THR A 44 -19.83 -13.58 28.12
CA THR A 44 -19.33 -14.41 26.99
C THR A 44 -20.13 -15.70 26.81
N ASN A 45 -20.76 -16.21 27.88
CA ASN A 45 -21.61 -17.39 27.85
C ASN A 45 -23.04 -17.11 27.35
N LYS A 46 -23.36 -15.93 26.86
CA LYS A 46 -24.65 -15.60 26.23
C LYS A 46 -24.46 -15.32 24.73
N ASN A 47 -25.46 -15.72 23.95
CA ASN A 47 -25.66 -15.23 22.61
C ASN A 47 -26.43 -13.91 22.65
N PHE A 48 -26.26 -13.09 21.63
CA PHE A 48 -26.92 -11.78 21.55
C PHE A 48 -27.22 -11.36 20.13
N THR A 49 -28.15 -10.44 19.97
CA THR A 49 -28.41 -9.72 18.72
C THR A 49 -28.58 -8.24 19.04
N LEU A 50 -27.72 -7.39 18.44
CA LEU A 50 -27.86 -5.94 18.42
C LEU A 50 -28.22 -5.48 17.03
N THR A 51 -29.33 -4.76 16.88
CA THR A 51 -29.75 -4.12 15.62
C THR A 51 -30.00 -2.64 15.90
N ALA A 52 -29.60 -1.79 14.97
CA ALA A 52 -29.91 -0.37 14.99
C ALA A 52 -29.96 0.22 13.58
N THR A 53 -30.71 1.30 13.43
CA THR A 53 -30.72 2.15 12.25
C THR A 53 -29.84 3.36 12.51
N ALA A 54 -28.79 3.54 11.73
CA ALA A 54 -27.84 4.65 11.84
C ALA A 54 -28.13 5.71 10.78
N LYS A 55 -28.22 6.98 11.20
CA LYS A 55 -28.38 8.16 10.35
C LYS A 55 -27.28 9.16 10.64
N VAL A 56 -26.57 9.57 9.60
CA VAL A 56 -25.50 10.56 9.74
C VAL A 56 -26.10 11.96 9.82
N ASN A 57 -25.76 12.69 10.88
CA ASN A 57 -26.17 14.08 11.07
C ASN A 57 -25.17 15.05 10.45
N ASN A 58 -23.88 14.74 10.62
CA ASN A 58 -22.78 15.55 10.09
C ASN A 58 -21.51 14.70 9.97
N TRP A 59 -20.67 15.04 9.00
CA TRP A 59 -19.33 14.48 8.86
C TRP A 59 -18.47 15.32 7.91
N LYS A 60 -17.17 15.07 7.94
CA LYS A 60 -16.23 15.63 6.98
C LYS A 60 -15.28 14.52 6.56
N TYR A 61 -15.11 14.35 5.25
CA TYR A 61 -14.07 13.48 4.75
C TYR A 61 -12.69 14.13 5.00
N THR A 62 -11.74 13.39 5.52
CA THR A 62 -10.37 13.86 5.75
C THR A 62 -9.36 12.99 5.01
N ASN A 63 -9.32 11.68 5.25
CA ASN A 63 -8.36 10.79 4.58
C ASN A 63 -8.84 9.33 4.46
N GLY A 64 -10.13 9.07 4.60
CA GLY A 64 -10.71 7.72 4.49
C GLY A 64 -10.52 6.84 5.72
N GLN A 65 -10.16 7.41 6.86
CA GLN A 65 -10.05 6.69 8.15
C GLN A 65 -11.25 6.93 9.05
N GLU A 66 -12.27 7.57 8.53
CA GLU A 66 -13.57 7.81 9.14
C GLU A 66 -14.42 6.55 9.13
N GLY A 67 -15.31 6.41 10.11
CA GLY A 67 -16.28 5.34 10.12
C GLY A 67 -17.26 5.41 11.27
N PHE A 68 -18.36 4.66 11.13
CA PHE A 68 -19.39 4.49 12.17
C PHE A 68 -20.08 3.13 12.00
N GLY A 69 -20.81 2.70 13.01
CA GLY A 69 -21.58 1.47 12.93
C GLY A 69 -21.78 0.77 14.27
N LEU A 70 -22.00 -0.53 14.19
CA LEU A 70 -22.11 -1.41 15.34
C LEU A 70 -20.79 -2.19 15.51
N MET A 71 -20.39 -2.41 16.76
CA MET A 71 -19.18 -3.15 17.10
C MET A 71 -19.46 -4.10 18.27
N ALA A 72 -18.89 -5.30 18.19
CA ALA A 72 -18.67 -6.20 19.31
C ALA A 72 -17.16 -6.37 19.50
N ALA A 73 -16.69 -6.22 20.74
CA ALA A 73 -15.26 -6.24 21.06
C ALA A 73 -15.01 -7.02 22.35
N ASP A 74 -13.84 -7.62 22.48
CA ASP A 74 -13.41 -8.35 23.67
C ASP A 74 -12.71 -7.47 24.71
N ALA A 75 -12.50 -6.20 24.40
CA ALA A 75 -11.97 -5.22 25.33
C ALA A 75 -12.37 -3.80 24.95
N VAL A 76 -12.34 -2.90 25.93
CA VAL A 76 -12.47 -1.47 25.74
C VAL A 76 -11.30 -0.76 26.41
N GLY A 77 -10.79 0.31 25.79
CA GLY A 77 -9.71 1.10 26.36
C GLY A 77 -10.12 1.82 27.63
N ASN A 78 -9.17 2.06 28.51
CA ASN A 78 -9.40 2.85 29.71
C ASN A 78 -9.50 4.33 29.39
N ASN A 79 -10.36 5.04 30.09
CA ASN A 79 -10.51 6.47 29.94
C ASN A 79 -9.18 7.17 30.30
N GLY A 80 -8.62 7.87 29.33
CA GLY A 80 -7.34 8.56 29.50
C GLY A 80 -6.11 7.79 29.02
N ASP A 81 -6.27 6.58 28.51
CA ASP A 81 -5.21 5.89 27.76
C ASP A 81 -4.85 6.70 26.52
N SER A 82 -3.58 7.03 26.41
CA SER A 82 -3.03 7.66 25.20
C SER A 82 -2.63 6.64 24.16
N SER A 83 -2.78 5.39 24.52
CA SER A 83 -2.32 4.27 23.74
C SER A 83 -3.42 3.74 22.83
N VAL A 84 -2.99 2.96 21.98
CA VAL A 84 -3.61 2.07 21.05
C VAL A 84 -4.81 1.36 21.68
N PHE A 85 -5.92 1.40 20.99
CA PHE A 85 -7.10 0.62 21.32
C PHE A 85 -6.95 -0.76 20.68
N TRP A 86 -6.22 -1.64 21.34
CA TRP A 86 -6.03 -3.02 20.91
C TRP A 86 -7.15 -3.90 21.44
N ASN A 87 -7.97 -4.39 20.54
CA ASN A 87 -9.02 -5.35 20.84
C ASN A 87 -9.25 -6.26 19.64
N ASN A 88 -9.77 -7.46 19.92
CA ASN A 88 -10.44 -8.21 18.89
C ASN A 88 -11.86 -7.67 18.73
N SER A 89 -12.33 -7.54 17.52
CA SER A 89 -13.65 -7.00 17.25
C SER A 89 -14.23 -7.44 15.92
N TYR A 90 -15.56 -7.51 15.88
CA TYR A 90 -16.36 -7.57 14.66
C TYR A 90 -17.18 -6.29 14.55
N MET A 91 -17.27 -5.74 13.34
CA MET A 91 -18.01 -4.50 13.09
C MET A 91 -18.93 -4.63 11.89
N ALA A 92 -20.17 -4.16 12.03
CA ALA A 92 -21.03 -3.77 10.94
C ALA A 92 -20.87 -2.27 10.75
N SER A 93 -20.20 -1.82 9.69
CA SER A 93 -19.74 -0.45 9.64
C SER A 93 -19.87 0.19 8.27
N VAL A 94 -19.99 1.51 8.28
CA VAL A 94 -19.68 2.37 7.15
C VAL A 94 -18.27 2.87 7.37
N THR A 95 -17.37 2.52 6.47
CA THR A 95 -15.95 2.82 6.58
C THR A 95 -15.28 2.76 5.20
N LYS A 96 -14.00 3.06 5.15
CA LYS A 96 -13.21 2.94 3.91
C LYS A 96 -13.21 1.49 3.42
N VAL A 97 -13.62 1.30 2.17
CA VAL A 97 -13.61 0.02 1.46
C VAL A 97 -12.91 0.22 0.13
N GLU A 98 -12.08 -0.72 -0.26
CA GLU A 98 -11.43 -0.72 -1.57
C GLU A 98 -12.17 -1.65 -2.54
N TYR A 99 -12.39 -1.16 -3.75
CA TYR A 99 -13.02 -1.89 -4.84
C TYR A 99 -12.23 -1.72 -6.11
N TYR A 100 -12.41 -2.69 -7.00
CA TYR A 100 -11.92 -2.67 -8.36
C TYR A 100 -13.11 -2.75 -9.31
N SER A 101 -13.09 -1.97 -10.40
CA SER A 101 -14.11 -2.02 -11.46
C SER A 101 -13.56 -2.81 -12.65
N ASN A 102 -14.35 -3.77 -13.12
CA ASN A 102 -14.18 -4.36 -14.43
C ASN A 102 -15.35 -3.89 -15.29
N VAL A 103 -15.06 -3.18 -16.36
CA VAL A 103 -16.07 -2.79 -17.35
C VAL A 103 -16.09 -3.87 -18.42
N ASP A 104 -17.25 -4.47 -18.65
CA ASP A 104 -17.47 -5.33 -19.80
C ASP A 104 -17.47 -4.49 -21.07
N GLU A 105 -16.53 -4.71 -21.97
CA GLU A 105 -16.35 -3.88 -23.17
C GLU A 105 -17.49 -4.03 -24.17
N GLU A 106 -18.27 -5.14 -24.14
CA GLU A 106 -19.39 -5.36 -25.05
C GLU A 106 -20.71 -4.75 -24.54
N THR A 107 -20.94 -4.84 -23.23
CA THR A 107 -22.20 -4.37 -22.63
C THR A 107 -22.10 -3.00 -21.95
N GLY A 108 -20.89 -2.55 -21.61
CA GLY A 108 -20.65 -1.36 -20.83
C GLY A 108 -21.05 -1.50 -19.34
N GLU A 109 -21.43 -2.70 -18.91
CA GLU A 109 -21.76 -2.96 -17.51
C GLU A 109 -20.51 -3.04 -16.66
N ALA A 110 -20.49 -2.26 -15.55
CA ALA A 110 -19.41 -2.30 -14.57
C ALA A 110 -19.71 -3.35 -13.50
N THR A 111 -18.84 -4.33 -13.37
CA THR A 111 -18.86 -5.25 -12.23
C THR A 111 -17.81 -4.83 -11.20
N VAL A 112 -18.22 -4.78 -9.94
CA VAL A 112 -17.32 -4.44 -8.83
C VAL A 112 -16.69 -5.71 -8.28
N SER A 113 -15.35 -5.75 -8.28
CA SER A 113 -14.56 -6.88 -7.77
C SER A 113 -13.74 -6.44 -6.56
N LYS A 114 -13.37 -7.40 -5.68
CA LYS A 114 -12.45 -7.13 -4.56
C LYS A 114 -10.98 -7.35 -4.90
N THR A 115 -10.68 -7.96 -6.02
CA THR A 115 -9.34 -8.52 -6.26
C THR A 115 -8.74 -8.21 -7.63
N SER A 116 -9.52 -7.74 -8.58
CA SER A 116 -9.03 -7.50 -9.94
C SER A 116 -9.84 -6.43 -10.65
N GLY A 117 -9.18 -5.68 -11.53
CA GLY A 117 -9.75 -4.60 -12.32
C GLY A 117 -9.07 -3.26 -12.05
N GLU A 118 -9.61 -2.19 -12.59
CA GLU A 118 -9.16 -0.85 -12.30
C GLU A 118 -9.53 -0.47 -10.86
N LYS A 119 -8.56 0.01 -10.09
CA LYS A 119 -8.79 0.44 -8.70
C LYS A 119 -9.69 1.66 -8.68
N ILE A 120 -10.92 1.47 -8.25
CA ILE A 120 -11.81 2.58 -7.98
C ILE A 120 -11.34 3.23 -6.68
N SER A 121 -11.01 4.52 -6.75
CA SER A 121 -10.75 5.32 -5.57
C SER A 121 -12.00 5.38 -4.72
N MET A 122 -12.19 4.38 -3.87
CA MET A 122 -13.33 4.31 -3.05
C MET A 122 -13.06 4.94 -1.71
N LYS A 123 -14.06 5.32 -1.11
CA LYS A 123 -14.05 6.14 0.09
C LYS A 123 -14.75 5.46 1.25
N LEU A 124 -16.04 5.54 1.33
CA LEU A 124 -16.83 4.89 2.36
C LEU A 124 -17.86 3.95 1.74
N GLY A 125 -18.07 2.81 2.37
CA GLY A 125 -19.07 1.82 1.97
C GLY A 125 -19.56 1.04 3.17
N ILE A 126 -20.60 0.23 2.96
CA ILE A 126 -21.13 -0.65 3.99
C ILE A 126 -20.34 -1.95 3.97
N GLY A 127 -19.73 -2.28 5.09
CA GLY A 127 -18.88 -3.45 5.21
C GLY A 127 -18.97 -4.13 6.55
N SER A 128 -18.39 -5.31 6.59
CA SER A 128 -18.06 -6.04 7.80
C SER A 128 -16.56 -5.98 8.01
N GLN A 129 -16.13 -5.62 9.20
CA GLN A 129 -14.72 -5.64 9.58
C GLN A 129 -14.51 -6.65 10.70
N GLU A 130 -13.46 -7.45 10.53
CA GLU A 130 -12.93 -8.36 11.52
C GLU A 130 -11.53 -7.90 11.92
N LYS A 131 -11.30 -7.75 13.23
CA LYS A 131 -9.97 -7.51 13.82
C LYS A 131 -9.75 -8.61 14.83
N ILE A 132 -8.77 -9.46 14.63
CA ILE A 132 -8.47 -10.60 15.50
C ILE A 132 -6.95 -10.82 15.61
N GLY A 133 -6.55 -11.67 16.56
CA GLY A 133 -5.17 -12.09 16.78
C GLY A 133 -4.59 -11.63 18.11
N VAL A 134 -5.26 -10.71 18.80
CA VAL A 134 -4.82 -10.25 20.12
C VAL A 134 -5.25 -11.25 21.19
N ASN A 135 -4.37 -11.55 22.12
CA ASN A 135 -4.62 -12.41 23.26
C ASN A 135 -3.77 -11.99 24.47
N LYS A 136 -3.98 -12.59 25.63
CA LYS A 136 -3.26 -12.24 26.86
C LYS A 136 -1.73 -12.39 26.75
N ASN A 137 -1.23 -13.22 25.85
CA ASN A 137 0.20 -13.50 25.71
C ASN A 137 0.93 -12.45 24.84
N ASN A 138 0.23 -11.86 23.85
CA ASN A 138 0.83 -10.89 22.94
C ASN A 138 0.42 -9.43 23.23
N LEU A 139 -0.60 -9.21 24.08
CA LEU A 139 -1.13 -7.86 24.37
C LEU A 139 -0.05 -6.89 24.85
N SER A 140 0.84 -7.32 25.75
CA SER A 140 1.91 -6.44 26.26
C SER A 140 2.85 -5.97 25.15
N LYS A 141 3.22 -6.86 24.21
CA LYS A 141 4.07 -6.52 23.07
C LYS A 141 3.39 -5.55 22.12
N LEU A 142 2.08 -5.70 21.90
CA LEU A 142 1.28 -4.78 21.09
C LEU A 142 1.20 -3.39 21.74
N LEU A 143 0.98 -3.32 23.04
CA LEU A 143 0.95 -2.07 23.80
C LEU A 143 2.32 -1.38 23.85
N ASP A 144 3.40 -2.11 23.78
CA ASP A 144 4.77 -1.61 23.66
C ASP A 144 5.15 -1.22 22.21
N ASN A 145 4.18 -1.30 21.28
CA ASN A 145 4.37 -1.00 19.85
C ASN A 145 5.42 -1.91 19.17
N ASP A 146 5.42 -3.18 19.50
CA ASP A 146 6.23 -4.17 18.78
C ASP A 146 5.63 -4.39 17.38
N SER A 147 6.23 -3.76 16.39
CA SER A 147 5.73 -3.78 15.00
C SER A 147 5.72 -5.17 14.38
N ASP A 148 6.62 -6.05 14.77
CA ASP A 148 6.67 -7.41 14.24
C ASP A 148 5.49 -8.23 14.79
N THR A 149 5.17 -8.08 16.08
CA THR A 149 3.97 -8.68 16.66
C THR A 149 2.70 -8.12 16.04
N VAL A 150 2.60 -6.78 15.86
CA VAL A 150 1.44 -6.15 15.21
C VAL A 150 1.20 -6.72 13.82
N ASN A 151 2.24 -6.80 13.00
CA ASN A 151 2.12 -7.25 11.60
C ASN A 151 1.87 -8.75 11.45
N ASN A 152 2.40 -9.57 12.36
CA ASN A 152 2.34 -11.02 12.24
C ASN A 152 1.15 -11.65 12.97
N GLU A 153 0.73 -11.08 14.10
CA GLU A 153 -0.27 -11.68 14.96
C GLU A 153 -1.63 -10.98 14.90
N PHE A 154 -1.65 -9.66 14.65
CA PHE A 154 -2.90 -8.90 14.56
C PHE A 154 -3.40 -8.81 13.12
N LYS A 155 -4.54 -9.42 12.82
CA LYS A 155 -5.13 -9.49 11.48
C LYS A 155 -6.38 -8.63 11.38
N THR A 156 -6.51 -7.94 10.26
CA THR A 156 -7.73 -7.23 9.92
C THR A 156 -8.17 -7.58 8.52
N THR A 157 -9.43 -7.95 8.41
CA THR A 157 -10.08 -8.22 7.12
C THR A 157 -11.33 -7.37 6.97
N MET A 158 -11.59 -6.93 5.74
CA MET A 158 -12.79 -6.21 5.35
C MET A 158 -13.59 -7.03 4.35
N SER A 159 -14.90 -7.09 4.53
CA SER A 159 -15.84 -7.68 3.59
C SER A 159 -16.94 -6.69 3.26
N THR A 160 -17.25 -6.53 1.97
CA THR A 160 -18.34 -5.67 1.53
C THR A 160 -19.68 -6.35 1.76
N LEU A 161 -20.64 -5.64 2.33
CA LEU A 161 -22.02 -6.11 2.54
C LEU A 161 -22.98 -5.58 1.48
N GLU A 162 -22.69 -4.41 0.90
CA GLU A 162 -23.49 -3.81 -0.14
C GLU A 162 -22.60 -3.41 -1.32
N THR A 163 -22.87 -3.95 -2.50
CA THR A 163 -22.10 -3.71 -3.73
C THR A 163 -22.91 -3.00 -4.81
N SER A 164 -24.21 -3.24 -4.89
CA SER A 164 -25.06 -2.78 -6.00
C SER A 164 -25.25 -1.26 -6.04
N LYS A 165 -25.13 -0.60 -4.89
CA LYS A 165 -25.28 0.85 -4.74
C LYS A 165 -23.94 1.59 -4.62
N LEU A 166 -22.84 0.85 -4.79
CA LEU A 166 -21.48 1.37 -4.74
C LEU A 166 -20.91 1.69 -6.11
N GLY A 167 -21.72 1.66 -7.18
CA GLY A 167 -21.34 1.81 -8.57
C GLY A 167 -20.34 2.94 -8.84
N SER A 168 -20.13 3.32 -10.06
CA SER A 168 -19.13 4.32 -10.51
C SER A 168 -19.18 5.66 -9.73
N ALA A 169 -20.25 5.92 -9.02
CA ALA A 169 -20.38 7.04 -8.08
C ALA A 169 -19.74 6.79 -6.72
N ALA A 170 -18.95 5.76 -6.57
CA ALA A 170 -18.12 5.49 -5.41
C ALA A 170 -18.87 5.49 -4.08
N GLY A 171 -20.01 4.80 -4.01
CA GLY A 171 -20.67 4.42 -2.76
C GLY A 171 -20.75 5.48 -1.70
N THR A 172 -20.83 6.71 -2.08
CA THR A 172 -21.00 7.77 -1.13
C THR A 172 -22.44 7.81 -0.70
N PHE A 173 -22.63 7.65 0.59
CA PHE A 173 -23.83 8.17 1.21
C PHE A 173 -23.95 9.63 0.77
N ASN A 174 -25.06 10.03 0.24
CA ASN A 174 -25.36 11.45 0.11
C ASN A 174 -25.60 11.96 1.54
N LEU A 175 -24.51 12.19 2.24
CA LEU A 175 -24.55 12.62 3.61
C LEU A 175 -25.00 14.07 3.62
N ILE A 176 -26.20 14.29 4.12
CA ILE A 176 -26.75 15.61 4.32
C ILE A 176 -25.92 16.30 5.39
N GLY A 177 -25.12 17.28 5.01
CA GLY A 177 -24.29 18.05 5.93
C GLY A 177 -23.09 18.67 5.25
N ASN A 178 -22.31 19.43 5.96
CA ASN A 178 -21.16 20.17 5.46
C ASN A 178 -20.07 19.23 4.94
N TYR A 179 -20.31 18.75 3.76
CA TYR A 179 -19.34 18.01 2.98
C TYR A 179 -18.31 19.02 2.46
N SER A 180 -17.19 19.10 3.13
CA SER A 180 -16.06 19.85 2.63
C SER A 180 -15.29 18.93 1.70
N ASN A 181 -15.49 19.15 0.43
CA ASN A 181 -14.81 18.38 -0.58
C ASN A 181 -13.40 18.94 -0.80
N THR A 182 -12.43 18.33 -0.19
CA THR A 182 -11.01 18.50 -0.53
C THR A 182 -10.53 17.43 -1.49
N ASP A 183 -11.36 16.41 -1.77
CA ASP A 183 -11.02 15.33 -2.70
C ASP A 183 -11.86 15.47 -3.98
N ALA A 184 -11.20 15.81 -5.08
CA ALA A 184 -11.83 15.99 -6.41
C ALA A 184 -12.63 14.76 -6.88
N THR A 185 -12.39 13.58 -6.33
CA THR A 185 -13.15 12.37 -6.67
C THR A 185 -14.60 12.38 -6.20
N PHE A 186 -14.96 13.30 -5.34
CA PHE A 186 -16.35 13.50 -4.91
C PHE A 186 -17.07 14.61 -5.68
N GLU A 187 -16.39 15.43 -6.46
CA GLU A 187 -16.99 16.47 -7.26
C GLU A 187 -17.89 15.89 -8.36
N GLY A 188 -19.15 16.27 -8.32
CA GLY A 188 -20.12 15.95 -9.38
C GLY A 188 -20.69 14.53 -9.36
N THR A 189 -20.42 13.73 -8.35
CA THR A 189 -21.08 12.43 -8.19
C THR A 189 -22.47 12.58 -7.60
N THR A 190 -23.49 12.62 -8.47
CA THR A 190 -24.87 12.50 -8.06
C THR A 190 -25.22 11.02 -8.00
N VAL A 191 -25.41 10.49 -6.81
CA VAL A 191 -25.93 9.13 -6.64
C VAL A 191 -27.45 9.18 -6.79
N GLU A 192 -28.00 8.45 -7.78
CA GLU A 192 -29.44 8.24 -7.83
C GLU A 192 -29.87 7.40 -6.62
N ASN A 193 -30.85 7.89 -5.86
CA ASN A 193 -31.34 7.22 -4.64
C ASN A 193 -30.27 6.93 -3.59
N PRO A 194 -29.65 7.97 -3.01
CA PRO A 194 -28.59 7.80 -2.02
C PRO A 194 -29.09 7.07 -0.77
N ILE A 195 -28.22 6.27 -0.18
CA ILE A 195 -28.47 5.66 1.13
C ILE A 195 -28.26 6.75 2.18
N THR A 196 -29.32 7.11 2.92
CA THR A 196 -29.29 8.12 3.99
C THR A 196 -29.34 7.52 5.38
N GLU A 197 -29.85 6.31 5.48
CA GLU A 197 -29.96 5.54 6.72
C GLU A 197 -29.46 4.12 6.47
N VAL A 198 -28.79 3.55 7.48
CA VAL A 198 -28.18 2.21 7.39
C VAL A 198 -28.70 1.36 8.54
N LYS A 199 -29.44 0.30 8.21
CA LYS A 199 -29.85 -0.68 9.21
C LYS A 199 -28.79 -1.77 9.33
N LEU A 200 -28.14 -1.84 10.47
CA LEU A 200 -27.05 -2.75 10.79
C LEU A 200 -27.44 -3.73 11.88
N THR A 201 -26.89 -4.92 11.80
CA THR A 201 -27.05 -5.95 12.85
C THR A 201 -25.72 -6.62 13.12
N ILE A 202 -25.43 -6.86 14.41
CA ILE A 202 -24.35 -7.72 14.85
C ILE A 202 -24.92 -8.76 15.81
N GLN A 203 -24.59 -10.02 15.60
CA GLN A 203 -25.11 -11.14 16.35
C GLN A 203 -23.97 -12.09 16.75
N LYS A 204 -24.02 -12.58 17.97
CA LYS A 204 -23.34 -13.80 18.40
C LYS A 204 -24.38 -14.91 18.52
N ASN A 205 -24.14 -16.07 17.93
CA ASN A 205 -24.96 -17.27 18.04
C ASN A 205 -24.06 -18.50 18.25
N ASN A 206 -24.63 -19.69 18.23
CA ASN A 206 -23.88 -20.94 18.42
C ASN A 206 -22.89 -21.26 17.29
N THR A 207 -22.99 -20.58 16.14
CA THR A 207 -22.07 -20.71 15.01
C THR A 207 -20.86 -19.79 15.13
N GLY A 208 -21.05 -18.59 15.68
CA GLY A 208 -20.03 -17.55 15.76
C GLY A 208 -20.63 -16.16 15.70
N TYR A 209 -19.99 -15.24 14.99
CA TYR A 209 -20.43 -13.84 14.85
C TYR A 209 -20.95 -13.57 13.45
N PHE A 210 -22.16 -13.02 13.38
CA PHE A 210 -22.81 -12.65 12.13
C PHE A 210 -22.96 -11.13 12.08
N VAL A 211 -22.58 -10.57 10.94
CA VAL A 211 -22.61 -9.12 10.70
C VAL A 211 -23.46 -8.87 9.47
N SER A 212 -24.48 -8.03 9.59
CA SER A 212 -25.48 -7.86 8.53
C SER A 212 -25.80 -6.40 8.24
N TYR A 213 -26.15 -6.16 7.00
CA TYR A 213 -26.79 -4.96 6.50
C TYR A 213 -28.18 -5.32 5.94
N THR A 214 -29.19 -4.52 6.26
CA THR A 214 -30.53 -4.66 5.70
C THR A 214 -30.85 -3.40 4.88
N ASP A 215 -31.20 -3.57 3.62
CA ASP A 215 -31.54 -2.47 2.71
C ASP A 215 -32.97 -1.93 2.95
N ALA A 216 -33.36 -0.90 2.19
CA ALA A 216 -34.66 -0.26 2.31
C ALA A 216 -35.81 -1.18 1.88
N GLU A 217 -35.55 -2.17 1.05
CA GLU A 217 -36.51 -3.18 0.58
C GLU A 217 -36.66 -4.34 1.59
N GLY A 218 -35.80 -4.40 2.62
CA GLY A 218 -35.79 -5.43 3.65
C GLY A 218 -34.92 -6.64 3.33
N ASN A 219 -34.10 -6.61 2.25
CA ASN A 219 -33.17 -7.66 1.96
C ASN A 219 -31.95 -7.54 2.88
N THR A 220 -31.47 -8.67 3.39
CA THR A 220 -30.35 -8.71 4.34
C THR A 220 -29.16 -9.44 3.74
N THR A 221 -28.02 -8.75 3.71
CA THR A 221 -26.71 -9.32 3.36
C THR A 221 -25.93 -9.59 4.64
N THR A 222 -25.41 -10.80 4.80
CA THR A 222 -24.74 -11.24 6.03
C THR A 222 -23.36 -11.82 5.75
N LYS A 223 -22.35 -11.36 6.49
CA LYS A 223 -21.05 -12.02 6.62
C LYS A 223 -21.05 -12.86 7.91
N LYS A 224 -20.66 -14.12 7.79
CA LYS A 224 -20.57 -15.07 8.90
C LYS A 224 -19.10 -15.32 9.25
N TYR A 225 -18.79 -15.30 10.54
CA TYR A 225 -17.49 -15.64 11.12
C TYR A 225 -17.71 -16.82 12.05
N TYR A 226 -17.08 -17.94 11.74
CA TYR A 226 -17.33 -19.25 12.36
C TYR A 226 -16.43 -19.50 13.58
N ASP A 227 -16.35 -18.54 14.49
CA ASP A 227 -15.59 -18.62 15.73
C ASP A 227 -16.38 -17.97 16.87
N THR A 228 -16.85 -18.78 17.82
CA THR A 228 -17.61 -18.33 19.00
C THR A 228 -16.72 -17.71 20.07
N GLU A 229 -15.40 -18.00 20.04
CA GLU A 229 -14.44 -17.64 21.09
C GLU A 229 -13.54 -16.45 20.68
N ALA A 230 -13.68 -15.93 19.48
CA ALA A 230 -12.84 -14.85 18.97
C ALA A 230 -12.81 -13.60 19.87
N LEU A 231 -13.92 -13.29 20.53
CA LEU A 231 -14.06 -12.14 21.43
C LEU A 231 -14.04 -12.54 22.93
N SER A 232 -13.26 -13.54 23.29
CA SER A 232 -13.00 -13.93 24.69
C SER A 232 -11.52 -14.04 25.03
N GLN A 233 -10.66 -13.49 24.16
CA GLN A 233 -9.21 -13.65 24.24
C GLN A 233 -8.55 -12.69 25.22
N ILE A 234 -9.08 -11.48 25.39
CA ILE A 234 -8.60 -10.45 26.33
C ILE A 234 -9.47 -10.46 27.60
N ASP A 235 -10.77 -10.22 27.46
CA ASP A 235 -11.74 -10.39 28.54
C ASP A 235 -12.49 -11.72 28.35
N SER A 236 -12.22 -12.69 29.23
CA SER A 236 -12.85 -14.02 29.16
C SER A 236 -14.29 -14.03 29.63
N ASP A 237 -14.74 -13.00 30.33
CA ASP A 237 -16.04 -12.96 31.00
C ASP A 237 -17.07 -12.13 30.24
N ASN A 238 -16.61 -11.14 29.45
CA ASN A 238 -17.51 -10.17 28.85
C ASN A 238 -17.15 -9.85 27.38
N VAL A 239 -18.19 -9.56 26.60
CA VAL A 239 -18.12 -8.93 25.28
C VAL A 239 -18.80 -7.56 25.38
N TYR A 240 -18.20 -6.56 24.76
CA TYR A 240 -18.67 -5.18 24.74
C TYR A 240 -19.34 -4.88 23.40
N VAL A 241 -20.65 -4.63 23.43
CA VAL A 241 -21.48 -4.58 22.21
C VAL A 241 -22.22 -3.25 22.13
N GLY A 242 -22.08 -2.53 21.02
CA GLY A 242 -22.71 -1.21 20.94
C GLY A 242 -22.51 -0.47 19.63
N MET A 243 -22.70 0.84 19.70
CA MET A 243 -22.67 1.77 18.58
C MET A 243 -21.43 2.67 18.69
N PHE A 244 -20.80 2.94 17.54
CA PHE A 244 -19.60 3.78 17.54
C PHE A 244 -19.62 4.83 16.43
N ALA A 245 -18.84 5.88 16.63
CA ALA A 245 -18.45 6.85 15.60
C ALA A 245 -16.96 7.17 15.75
N SER A 246 -16.29 7.36 14.63
CA SER A 246 -14.87 7.70 14.58
C SER A 246 -14.64 8.95 13.75
N ARG A 247 -13.58 9.67 14.06
CA ARG A 247 -13.10 10.85 13.36
C ARG A 247 -14.19 11.94 13.30
N THR A 248 -14.62 12.39 12.16
CA THR A 248 -15.53 13.54 12.03
C THR A 248 -17.03 13.19 12.06
N PHE A 249 -17.39 11.92 12.28
CA PHE A 249 -18.78 11.50 12.24
C PHE A 249 -19.59 11.94 13.47
N ASP A 250 -20.82 12.40 13.18
CA ASP A 250 -21.92 12.61 14.13
C ASP A 250 -23.11 11.78 13.63
N VAL A 251 -23.50 10.76 14.41
CA VAL A 251 -24.46 9.73 14.00
C VAL A 251 -25.56 9.54 15.04
N THR A 252 -26.79 9.53 14.57
CA THR A 252 -27.95 9.14 15.38
C THR A 252 -28.32 7.70 15.10
N TYR A 253 -28.41 6.91 16.16
CA TYR A 253 -28.92 5.54 16.13
C TYR A 253 -30.34 5.50 16.70
N SER A 254 -31.25 4.88 15.96
CA SER A 254 -32.64 4.66 16.31
C SER A 254 -33.03 3.20 16.12
N ASP A 255 -34.26 2.82 16.45
CA ASP A 255 -34.77 1.44 16.35
C ASP A 255 -33.82 0.42 17.00
N ILE A 256 -33.24 0.82 18.12
CA ILE A 256 -32.20 0.03 18.80
C ILE A 256 -32.87 -1.14 19.51
N SER A 257 -32.42 -2.35 19.19
CA SER A 257 -32.82 -3.58 19.86
C SER A 257 -31.60 -4.40 20.23
N LEU A 258 -31.45 -4.67 21.51
CA LEU A 258 -30.44 -5.60 22.05
C LEU A 258 -31.14 -6.70 22.79
N THR A 259 -30.98 -7.93 22.33
CA THR A 259 -31.55 -9.13 22.98
C THR A 259 -30.44 -10.10 23.30
N THR A 260 -30.60 -10.86 24.34
CA THR A 260 -29.71 -11.96 24.75
C THR A 260 -30.50 -13.25 24.87
N ILE A 261 -29.87 -14.37 24.58
CA ILE A 261 -30.43 -15.71 24.66
C ILE A 261 -29.37 -16.67 25.21
N ASP A 262 -29.83 -17.71 25.93
CA ASP A 262 -28.93 -18.79 26.31
C ASP A 262 -28.56 -19.64 25.09
N PRO A 263 -27.30 -20.05 24.93
CA PRO A 263 -26.90 -20.90 23.81
C PRO A 263 -27.72 -22.19 23.69
N ALA A 264 -28.21 -22.72 24.80
CA ALA A 264 -29.05 -23.91 24.80
C ALA A 264 -30.45 -23.69 24.19
N ASP A 265 -30.93 -22.44 24.19
CA ASP A 265 -32.22 -22.04 23.64
C ASP A 265 -32.12 -21.43 22.23
N ASP A 266 -30.89 -21.27 21.72
CA ASP A 266 -30.61 -20.71 20.38
C ASP A 266 -30.57 -21.82 19.32
N ALA A 267 -30.57 -21.42 18.05
CA ALA A 267 -30.43 -22.33 16.94
C ALA A 267 -29.13 -23.15 17.02
N PRO A 268 -29.11 -24.42 16.60
CA PRO A 268 -27.89 -25.20 16.54
C PRO A 268 -26.81 -24.51 15.66
N ALA A 269 -25.55 -24.79 15.98
CA ALA A 269 -24.43 -24.29 15.15
C ALA A 269 -24.53 -24.77 13.70
N GLU A 270 -24.30 -23.87 12.79
CA GLU A 270 -24.15 -24.20 11.36
C GLU A 270 -22.75 -24.77 11.11
N GLU A 271 -22.63 -25.73 10.22
CA GLU A 271 -21.32 -26.17 9.74
C GLU A 271 -20.68 -25.06 8.89
N ARG A 272 -19.38 -24.81 9.11
CA ARG A 272 -18.63 -23.90 8.27
C ARG A 272 -18.56 -24.48 6.84
N PRO A 273 -18.96 -23.71 5.79
CA PRO A 273 -18.81 -24.15 4.42
C PRO A 273 -17.35 -24.44 4.10
N VAL A 274 -17.11 -25.50 3.38
CA VAL A 274 -15.79 -25.80 2.82
C VAL A 274 -15.52 -24.81 1.67
N GLU A 275 -14.51 -23.99 1.80
CA GLU A 275 -14.07 -23.09 0.76
C GLU A 275 -12.92 -23.73 -0.02
N TYR A 276 -13.05 -23.76 -1.33
CA TYR A 276 -12.01 -24.23 -2.24
C TYR A 276 -11.18 -23.03 -2.68
N LYS A 277 -9.85 -23.13 -2.54
CA LYS A 277 -8.89 -22.13 -3.03
C LYS A 277 -8.00 -22.76 -4.10
N ASP A 278 -7.70 -21.97 -5.10
CA ASP A 278 -6.71 -22.36 -6.10
C ASP A 278 -5.30 -22.27 -5.54
N ILE A 279 -4.48 -23.26 -5.87
CA ILE A 279 -3.05 -23.21 -5.61
C ILE A 279 -2.42 -22.20 -6.57
N GLN A 280 -1.62 -21.29 -6.04
CA GLN A 280 -0.98 -20.22 -6.78
C GLN A 280 0.53 -20.31 -6.63
N VAL A 281 1.22 -20.17 -7.75
CA VAL A 281 2.67 -20.11 -7.81
C VAL A 281 3.09 -18.82 -8.50
N SER A 282 4.07 -18.15 -7.95
CA SER A 282 4.61 -16.92 -8.53
C SER A 282 6.13 -16.96 -8.59
N VAL A 283 6.70 -16.34 -9.61
CA VAL A 283 8.14 -16.09 -9.71
C VAL A 283 8.40 -14.65 -9.30
N THR A 284 9.14 -14.46 -8.21
CA THR A 284 9.38 -13.16 -7.58
C THR A 284 10.71 -12.52 -7.96
N SER A 285 11.65 -13.29 -8.53
CA SER A 285 12.93 -12.77 -8.99
C SER A 285 12.81 -11.85 -10.20
N SER A 286 13.80 -10.94 -10.37
CA SER A 286 13.82 -9.93 -11.44
C SER A 286 13.78 -10.57 -12.84
N SER A 287 13.18 -9.87 -13.80
CA SER A 287 13.23 -10.21 -15.23
C SER A 287 14.51 -9.73 -15.93
N THR A 288 15.37 -8.97 -15.20
CA THR A 288 16.64 -8.46 -15.69
C THR A 288 17.73 -8.78 -14.68
N ALA A 289 18.95 -8.95 -15.16
CA ALA A 289 20.09 -9.24 -14.29
C ALA A 289 21.35 -8.50 -14.78
N SER A 290 22.15 -7.99 -13.84
CA SER A 290 23.43 -7.34 -14.08
C SER A 290 24.63 -8.29 -13.97
N SER A 291 24.42 -9.51 -13.44
CA SER A 291 25.41 -10.58 -13.27
C SER A 291 25.00 -11.85 -14.02
N GLU A 292 25.99 -12.66 -14.40
CA GLU A 292 25.72 -14.02 -14.87
C GLU A 292 25.24 -14.94 -13.75
N ASP A 293 25.67 -14.69 -12.51
CA ASP A 293 25.17 -15.39 -11.34
C ASP A 293 23.77 -14.86 -11.01
N TYR A 294 22.81 -15.75 -10.99
CA TYR A 294 21.40 -15.41 -10.82
C TYR A 294 20.72 -16.38 -9.88
N THR A 295 19.93 -15.86 -8.95
CA THR A 295 19.08 -16.63 -8.06
C THR A 295 17.64 -16.54 -8.55
N PHE A 296 17.12 -17.64 -9.08
CA PHE A 296 15.71 -17.78 -9.38
C PHE A 296 14.93 -17.87 -8.07
N LYS A 297 13.93 -17.02 -7.88
CA LYS A 297 13.11 -16.97 -6.67
C LYS A 297 11.65 -17.12 -7.03
N GLY A 298 10.93 -17.88 -6.24
CA GLY A 298 9.50 -18.02 -6.35
C GLY A 298 8.85 -18.30 -5.00
N MET A 299 7.55 -18.37 -5.00
CA MET A 299 6.73 -18.66 -3.84
C MET A 299 5.45 -19.35 -4.27
N SER A 300 4.95 -20.25 -3.43
CA SER A 300 3.62 -20.84 -3.56
C SER A 300 2.81 -20.57 -2.29
N ASN A 301 1.49 -20.52 -2.41
CA ASN A 301 0.59 -20.51 -1.27
C ASN A 301 0.28 -21.92 -0.71
N ALA A 302 0.93 -22.97 -1.26
CA ALA A 302 0.78 -24.35 -0.83
C ALA A 302 2.14 -25.02 -0.64
N ASP A 303 2.19 -26.02 0.24
CA ASP A 303 3.33 -26.93 0.32
C ASP A 303 3.43 -27.79 -0.94
N GLY A 304 4.63 -28.17 -1.34
CA GLY A 304 4.87 -28.98 -2.52
C GLY A 304 6.32 -29.04 -2.93
N HIS A 305 6.55 -29.45 -4.17
CA HIS A 305 7.87 -29.58 -4.76
C HIS A 305 7.97 -28.80 -6.07
N VAL A 306 9.04 -28.04 -6.27
CA VAL A 306 9.27 -27.29 -7.50
C VAL A 306 10.50 -27.82 -8.24
N VAL A 307 10.37 -28.00 -9.55
CA VAL A 307 11.47 -28.26 -10.48
C VAL A 307 11.58 -27.07 -11.42
N VAL A 308 12.76 -26.48 -11.54
CA VAL A 308 13.01 -25.38 -12.47
C VAL A 308 13.90 -25.84 -13.61
N THR A 309 13.44 -25.60 -14.83
CA THR A 309 14.18 -25.93 -16.06
C THR A 309 14.56 -24.70 -16.85
N LYS A 310 15.63 -24.83 -17.66
CA LYS A 310 16.07 -23.84 -18.65
C LYS A 310 16.23 -24.57 -20.00
N GLY A 311 15.23 -24.44 -20.87
CA GLY A 311 15.08 -25.34 -21.99
C GLY A 311 14.76 -26.76 -21.50
N ASP A 312 15.53 -27.74 -21.97
CA ASP A 312 15.38 -29.15 -21.57
C ASP A 312 16.21 -29.50 -20.32
N ASP A 313 17.05 -28.59 -19.82
CA ASP A 313 17.94 -28.84 -18.69
C ASP A 313 17.27 -28.48 -17.36
N VAL A 314 17.25 -29.42 -16.42
CA VAL A 314 16.89 -29.15 -15.02
C VAL A 314 18.02 -28.37 -14.36
N ILE A 315 17.74 -27.15 -13.90
CA ILE A 315 18.73 -26.29 -13.23
C ILE A 315 18.70 -26.44 -11.71
N GLY A 316 17.62 -26.97 -11.16
CA GLY A 316 17.48 -27.25 -9.74
C GLY A 316 16.06 -27.65 -9.38
N GLU A 317 15.95 -28.20 -8.18
CA GLU A 317 14.68 -28.59 -7.56
C GLU A 317 14.72 -28.40 -6.05
N THR A 318 13.60 -28.14 -5.43
CA THR A 318 13.49 -27.97 -3.97
C THR A 318 12.07 -28.16 -3.47
N ASP A 319 11.95 -28.53 -2.20
CA ASP A 319 10.66 -28.51 -1.52
C ASP A 319 10.27 -27.06 -1.18
N VAL A 320 8.99 -26.79 -1.22
CA VAL A 320 8.39 -25.47 -1.01
C VAL A 320 7.44 -25.55 0.17
N THR A 321 7.64 -24.66 1.14
CA THR A 321 6.70 -24.43 2.23
C THR A 321 5.72 -23.31 1.84
N ALA A 322 4.45 -23.48 2.15
CA ALA A 322 3.41 -22.51 1.84
C ALA A 322 3.74 -21.10 2.36
N ASN A 323 3.65 -20.12 1.47
CA ASN A 323 3.94 -18.71 1.72
C ASN A 323 5.40 -18.39 2.11
N GLU A 324 6.32 -19.34 1.92
CA GLU A 324 7.76 -19.09 2.02
C GLU A 324 8.40 -19.02 0.63
N SER A 325 9.45 -18.23 0.52
CA SER A 325 10.20 -18.11 -0.74
C SER A 325 11.13 -19.28 -0.93
N PHE A 326 11.12 -19.89 -2.10
CA PHE A 326 12.16 -20.82 -2.53
C PHE A 326 13.18 -20.14 -3.45
N THR A 327 14.39 -20.67 -3.49
CA THR A 327 15.49 -20.14 -4.31
C THR A 327 16.26 -21.26 -5.01
N ILE A 328 16.68 -21.00 -6.27
CA ILE A 328 17.54 -21.88 -7.06
C ILE A 328 18.59 -21.02 -7.74
N ASP A 329 19.87 -21.28 -7.44
CA ASP A 329 20.99 -20.57 -8.05
C ASP A 329 21.33 -21.14 -9.42
N THR A 330 21.59 -20.28 -10.38
CA THR A 330 21.94 -20.65 -11.75
C THR A 330 22.84 -19.62 -12.42
N LYS A 331 23.33 -19.95 -13.61
CA LYS A 331 24.07 -19.01 -14.46
C LYS A 331 23.28 -18.63 -15.71
N LEU A 332 23.30 -17.32 -15.99
CA LEU A 332 22.72 -16.77 -17.19
C LEU A 332 23.72 -16.77 -18.35
N VAL A 333 23.20 -16.86 -19.55
CA VAL A 333 23.91 -16.54 -20.78
C VAL A 333 23.46 -15.19 -21.31
N ALA A 334 24.31 -14.49 -22.05
CA ALA A 334 23.96 -13.21 -22.66
C ALA A 334 22.68 -13.33 -23.52
N GLY A 335 21.75 -12.40 -23.34
CA GLY A 335 20.43 -12.39 -23.96
C GLY A 335 19.36 -13.00 -23.06
N ASP A 336 18.30 -13.51 -23.67
CA ASP A 336 17.13 -14.04 -22.99
C ASP A 336 17.35 -15.47 -22.48
N ASN A 337 17.14 -15.66 -21.20
CA ASN A 337 17.15 -16.95 -20.52
C ASN A 337 15.71 -17.32 -20.14
N LYS A 338 15.18 -18.36 -20.74
CA LYS A 338 13.80 -18.82 -20.50
C LYS A 338 13.80 -19.92 -19.46
N PHE A 339 13.11 -19.67 -18.35
CA PHE A 339 12.90 -20.62 -17.28
C PHE A 339 11.47 -21.08 -17.24
N VAL A 340 11.25 -22.34 -16.82
CA VAL A 340 9.93 -22.89 -16.48
C VAL A 340 10.05 -23.49 -15.09
N ALA A 341 9.23 -23.03 -14.17
CA ALA A 341 9.05 -23.63 -12.86
C ALA A 341 7.81 -24.51 -12.88
N THR A 342 7.97 -25.80 -12.66
CA THR A 342 6.87 -26.77 -12.51
C THR A 342 6.73 -27.08 -11.03
N PHE A 343 5.67 -26.61 -10.42
CA PHE A 343 5.34 -26.85 -9.02
C PHE A 343 4.32 -27.98 -8.93
N THR A 344 4.62 -29.00 -8.16
CA THR A 344 3.73 -30.10 -7.83
C THR A 344 3.29 -29.97 -6.38
N PRO A 345 2.01 -29.67 -6.11
CA PRO A 345 1.51 -29.53 -4.75
C PRO A 345 1.56 -30.85 -3.97
N ASP A 346 1.69 -30.75 -2.65
CA ASP A 346 1.52 -31.90 -1.76
C ASP A 346 0.02 -32.29 -1.72
N GLU A 347 -0.26 -33.55 -2.04
CA GLU A 347 -1.63 -34.09 -2.04
C GLU A 347 -2.33 -34.01 -0.67
N ASN A 348 -1.58 -33.87 0.42
CA ASN A 348 -2.13 -33.74 1.77
C ASN A 348 -2.28 -32.29 2.22
N PHE A 349 -1.84 -31.31 1.41
CA PHE A 349 -1.91 -29.91 1.77
C PHE A 349 -3.37 -29.40 1.83
N LYS A 350 -3.66 -28.56 2.81
CA LYS A 350 -4.95 -27.89 2.98
C LYS A 350 -4.74 -26.43 3.38
N PHE A 351 -5.61 -25.55 2.89
CA PHE A 351 -5.63 -24.14 3.28
C PHE A 351 -6.35 -23.95 4.64
N GLY A 352 -5.76 -24.41 5.72
CA GLY A 352 -6.38 -24.42 7.04
C GLY A 352 -7.33 -25.61 7.23
N GLU A 353 -8.18 -25.54 8.25
CA GLU A 353 -9.00 -26.68 8.66
C GLU A 353 -10.17 -26.96 7.70
N TYR A 354 -10.73 -25.90 7.07
CA TYR A 354 -11.95 -25.96 6.27
C TYR A 354 -11.75 -25.59 4.80
N GLU A 355 -10.52 -25.27 4.39
CA GLU A 355 -10.21 -24.87 3.03
C GLU A 355 -9.42 -25.97 2.32
N LEU A 356 -9.86 -26.34 1.14
CA LEU A 356 -9.21 -27.34 0.30
C LEU A 356 -8.82 -26.71 -1.04
N PRO A 357 -7.70 -27.12 -1.66
CA PRO A 357 -7.38 -26.72 -3.02
C PRO A 357 -8.35 -27.34 -4.01
N THR A 358 -8.57 -26.67 -5.14
CA THR A 358 -9.44 -27.17 -6.23
C THR A 358 -8.79 -28.31 -7.02
N SER A 359 -7.46 -28.34 -7.09
CA SER A 359 -6.65 -29.34 -7.78
C SER A 359 -5.27 -29.46 -7.16
N TYR A 360 -4.67 -30.65 -7.29
CA TYR A 360 -3.27 -30.93 -6.97
C TYR A 360 -2.42 -31.18 -8.24
N ASP A 361 -2.94 -30.86 -9.42
CA ASP A 361 -2.20 -30.98 -10.68
C ASP A 361 -0.99 -30.04 -10.69
N PRO A 362 0.12 -30.43 -11.35
CA PRO A 362 1.29 -29.56 -11.46
C PRO A 362 0.96 -28.23 -12.14
N ILE A 363 1.56 -27.15 -11.63
CA ILE A 363 1.39 -25.79 -12.11
C ILE A 363 2.70 -25.30 -12.71
N GLU A 364 2.63 -24.86 -13.98
CA GLU A 364 3.79 -24.32 -14.68
C GLU A 364 3.75 -22.77 -14.72
N VAL A 365 4.87 -22.16 -14.36
CA VAL A 365 5.07 -20.71 -14.47
C VAL A 365 6.35 -20.43 -15.26
N SER A 366 6.20 -19.71 -16.36
CA SER A 366 7.32 -19.33 -17.21
C SER A 366 7.89 -17.96 -16.81
N LYS A 367 9.23 -17.82 -16.87
CA LYS A 367 9.94 -16.58 -16.63
C LYS A 367 11.03 -16.37 -17.67
N ILE A 368 11.09 -15.18 -18.25
CA ILE A 368 12.21 -14.76 -19.10
C ILE A 368 13.07 -13.79 -18.29
N VAL A 369 14.38 -14.06 -18.23
CA VAL A 369 15.38 -13.20 -17.60
C VAL A 369 16.39 -12.77 -18.65
N THR A 370 16.53 -11.47 -18.82
CA THR A 370 17.45 -10.87 -19.80
C THR A 370 18.72 -10.40 -19.11
N TYR A 371 19.89 -10.76 -19.69
CA TYR A 371 21.22 -10.44 -19.17
C TYR A 371 22.15 -9.94 -20.28
N ALA A 372 22.97 -8.92 -19.95
CA ALA A 372 24.17 -8.51 -20.69
C ALA A 372 23.95 -8.09 -22.16
N TYR A 373 23.04 -7.19 -22.45
CA TYR A 373 22.92 -6.59 -23.80
C TYR A 373 24.03 -5.59 -24.13
N PHE A 374 24.49 -4.81 -23.14
CA PHE A 374 25.58 -3.83 -23.37
C PHE A 374 26.91 -4.43 -22.95
N THR A 375 27.86 -4.53 -23.87
CA THR A 375 29.18 -5.11 -23.62
C THR A 375 30.26 -4.07 -23.31
N GLY A 376 30.05 -2.77 -23.69
CA GLY A 376 30.99 -1.69 -23.39
C GLY A 376 30.83 -1.13 -21.98
N ASP A 377 31.83 -0.38 -21.52
CA ASP A 377 31.81 0.28 -20.21
C ASP A 377 30.94 1.54 -20.21
N LEU A 378 30.65 2.11 -21.37
CA LEU A 378 29.85 3.30 -21.55
C LEU A 378 28.59 2.97 -22.33
N ILE A 379 27.45 3.46 -21.82
CA ILE A 379 26.14 3.37 -22.46
C ILE A 379 25.66 4.79 -22.69
N TYR A 380 25.52 5.19 -23.96
CA TYR A 380 25.05 6.52 -24.31
C TYR A 380 23.54 6.53 -24.52
N VAL A 381 22.89 7.53 -23.95
CA VAL A 381 21.44 7.73 -23.98
C VAL A 381 21.13 9.04 -24.64
N SER A 382 20.09 9.09 -25.47
CA SER A 382 19.59 10.34 -26.04
C SER A 382 18.12 10.62 -25.71
N ALA A 383 17.78 11.90 -25.73
CA ALA A 383 16.41 12.36 -25.56
C ALA A 383 15.49 11.84 -26.68
N ASP A 384 15.97 11.83 -27.93
CA ASP A 384 15.19 11.33 -29.07
C ASP A 384 14.87 9.84 -28.97
N ALA A 385 15.84 9.01 -28.53
CA ALA A 385 15.60 7.58 -28.33
C ALA A 385 14.61 7.34 -27.18
N THR A 386 14.69 8.11 -26.11
CA THR A 386 13.76 8.05 -24.98
C THR A 386 12.35 8.44 -25.42
N LYS A 387 12.19 9.53 -26.13
CA LYS A 387 10.91 9.98 -26.68
C LYS A 387 10.29 8.93 -27.63
N ALA A 388 11.09 8.28 -28.47
CA ALA A 388 10.60 7.22 -29.37
C ALA A 388 10.02 6.03 -28.59
N VAL A 389 10.59 5.68 -27.44
CA VAL A 389 10.05 4.64 -26.55
C VAL A 389 8.75 5.09 -25.91
N ASP A 390 8.65 6.33 -25.44
CA ASP A 390 7.42 6.86 -24.85
C ASP A 390 6.28 6.89 -25.87
N GLU A 391 6.54 7.30 -27.10
CA GLU A 391 5.57 7.26 -28.20
C GLU A 391 5.14 5.82 -28.53
N ALA A 392 6.08 4.86 -28.52
CA ALA A 392 5.78 3.46 -28.77
C ALA A 392 4.93 2.84 -27.65
N LYS A 393 5.19 3.19 -26.38
CA LYS A 393 4.38 2.78 -25.23
C LYS A 393 2.97 3.36 -25.31
N ALA A 394 2.83 4.63 -25.63
CA ALA A 394 1.53 5.31 -25.77
C ALA A 394 0.68 4.72 -26.90
N ASN A 395 1.31 4.18 -27.95
CA ASN A 395 0.64 3.54 -29.08
C ASN A 395 0.56 2.00 -28.97
N GLU A 396 0.89 1.43 -27.80
CA GLU A 396 0.90 -0.03 -27.57
C GLU A 396 1.80 -0.84 -28.52
N THR A 397 2.76 -0.20 -29.16
CA THR A 397 3.70 -0.83 -30.10
C THR A 397 5.07 -1.10 -29.48
N TYR A 398 5.25 -0.82 -28.20
CA TYR A 398 6.53 -0.95 -27.51
C TYR A 398 6.96 -2.41 -27.36
N SER A 399 8.23 -2.65 -27.68
CA SER A 399 8.93 -3.91 -27.40
C SER A 399 10.35 -3.61 -26.94
N ALA A 400 10.67 -3.92 -25.69
CA ALA A 400 12.00 -3.73 -25.12
C ALA A 400 13.09 -4.38 -25.95
N LYS A 401 12.85 -5.61 -26.42
CA LYS A 401 13.80 -6.32 -27.28
C LYS A 401 14.04 -5.64 -28.62
N ALA A 402 13.01 -5.09 -29.26
CA ALA A 402 13.15 -4.36 -30.52
C ALA A 402 13.94 -3.06 -30.31
N GLN A 403 13.72 -2.35 -29.21
CA GLN A 403 14.47 -1.15 -28.86
C GLN A 403 15.96 -1.43 -28.63
N ILE A 404 16.30 -2.46 -27.88
CA ILE A 404 17.69 -2.87 -27.65
C ILE A 404 18.38 -3.23 -28.97
N ASN A 405 17.67 -3.90 -29.87
CA ASN A 405 18.19 -4.26 -31.19
C ASN A 405 18.38 -3.04 -32.12
N SER A 406 17.61 -1.96 -31.93
CA SER A 406 17.69 -0.74 -32.73
C SER A 406 18.70 0.26 -32.18
N GLY A 407 18.78 0.45 -30.87
CA GLY A 407 19.74 1.31 -30.19
C GLY A 407 20.83 0.48 -29.51
N LYS A 408 22.09 0.77 -29.82
CA LYS A 408 23.24 -0.02 -29.32
C LYS A 408 23.88 0.55 -28.06
N GLY A 409 23.42 1.70 -27.58
CA GLY A 409 24.03 2.40 -26.47
C GLY A 409 25.44 2.97 -26.78
N THR A 410 25.82 3.09 -28.05
CA THR A 410 27.05 3.78 -28.46
C THR A 410 26.76 5.25 -28.70
N LYS A 411 27.80 6.13 -28.73
CA LYS A 411 27.60 7.56 -28.94
C LYS A 411 26.96 7.88 -30.32
N ASP A 412 27.29 7.10 -31.35
CA ASP A 412 26.72 7.25 -32.70
C ASP A 412 25.35 6.58 -32.86
N ASN A 413 24.97 5.67 -31.95
CA ASN A 413 23.70 5.01 -31.95
C ASN A 413 23.22 4.83 -30.48
N PRO A 414 22.81 5.92 -29.83
CA PRO A 414 22.41 5.92 -28.43
C PRO A 414 21.10 5.14 -28.23
N ILE A 415 20.90 4.66 -27.01
CA ILE A 415 19.67 3.97 -26.58
C ILE A 415 18.78 4.93 -25.78
N ASP A 416 17.56 4.49 -25.51
CA ASP A 416 16.65 5.16 -24.57
C ASP A 416 17.06 4.93 -23.12
N ILE A 417 16.59 5.80 -22.22
CA ILE A 417 16.96 5.76 -20.80
C ILE A 417 16.41 4.52 -20.10
N TYR A 418 15.22 4.01 -20.48
CA TYR A 418 14.57 2.88 -19.83
C TYR A 418 15.35 1.58 -20.02
N ASN A 419 15.76 1.29 -21.27
CA ASN A 419 16.58 0.12 -21.56
C ASN A 419 18.00 0.27 -21.00
N ALA A 420 18.56 1.49 -21.02
CA ALA A 420 19.89 1.74 -20.45
C ALA A 420 19.94 1.34 -18.98
N VAL A 421 18.99 1.77 -18.15
CA VAL A 421 18.97 1.43 -16.71
C VAL A 421 18.56 -0.01 -16.45
N ALA A 422 17.68 -0.60 -17.27
CA ALA A 422 17.19 -1.95 -17.09
C ALA A 422 18.23 -3.04 -17.39
N TYR A 423 19.25 -2.75 -18.21
CA TYR A 423 20.24 -3.72 -18.66
C TYR A 423 21.68 -3.35 -18.31
N ALA A 424 21.89 -2.36 -17.46
CA ALA A 424 23.20 -1.98 -16.97
C ALA A 424 23.85 -3.08 -16.12
N ARG A 425 25.18 -3.07 -16.05
CA ARG A 425 25.99 -4.04 -15.28
C ARG A 425 27.01 -3.30 -14.41
N PRO A 426 27.56 -3.97 -13.39
CA PRO A 426 28.57 -3.38 -12.52
C PRO A 426 29.72 -2.74 -13.27
N GLY A 427 30.02 -1.48 -12.93
CA GLY A 427 31.09 -0.68 -13.51
C GLY A 427 30.72 0.10 -14.78
N GLN A 428 29.52 -0.11 -15.34
CA GLN A 428 29.07 0.66 -16.50
C GLN A 428 28.63 2.06 -16.13
N LYS A 429 28.82 2.98 -17.08
CA LYS A 429 28.39 4.38 -16.97
C LYS A 429 27.35 4.68 -18.05
N ILE A 430 26.15 5.03 -17.61
CA ILE A 430 25.09 5.55 -18.47
C ILE A 430 25.28 7.04 -18.59
N LEU A 431 25.58 7.50 -19.79
CA LEU A 431 25.89 8.89 -20.13
C LEU A 431 24.71 9.50 -20.89
N LEU A 432 24.04 10.44 -20.25
CA LEU A 432 22.96 11.21 -20.86
C LEU A 432 23.58 12.28 -21.75
N LEU A 433 23.36 12.18 -23.06
CA LEU A 433 23.76 13.20 -24.04
C LEU A 433 22.92 14.47 -23.84
N ASP A 434 23.44 15.63 -24.21
CA ASP A 434 22.67 16.87 -24.18
C ASP A 434 21.36 16.72 -24.96
N GLY A 435 20.27 17.21 -24.41
CA GLY A 435 18.95 17.13 -25.03
C GLY A 435 17.82 17.52 -24.08
N ASP A 436 16.63 17.67 -24.63
CA ASP A 436 15.39 17.94 -23.89
C ASP A 436 14.70 16.60 -23.55
N TYR A 437 14.93 16.11 -22.33
CA TYR A 437 14.39 14.82 -21.88
C TYR A 437 12.99 15.01 -21.29
N LYS A 438 12.00 14.82 -22.13
CA LYS A 438 10.61 14.62 -21.70
C LYS A 438 10.41 13.13 -21.46
N VAL A 439 10.19 12.75 -20.21
CA VAL A 439 10.14 11.33 -19.77
C VAL A 439 8.71 11.03 -19.34
N ALA A 440 7.92 10.46 -20.23
CA ALA A 440 6.48 10.29 -20.01
C ALA A 440 6.12 9.12 -19.05
N ASN A 441 7.10 8.33 -18.64
CA ASN A 441 6.88 7.19 -17.73
C ASN A 441 7.87 7.24 -16.57
N ASN A 442 7.51 6.60 -15.45
CA ASN A 442 8.43 6.38 -14.33
C ASN A 442 9.73 5.71 -14.81
N LEU A 443 10.86 6.26 -14.41
CA LEU A 443 12.17 5.64 -14.65
C LEU A 443 12.50 4.66 -13.54
N LEU A 444 12.12 3.39 -13.74
CA LEU A 444 12.39 2.33 -12.79
C LEU A 444 13.79 1.73 -13.02
N ILE A 445 14.64 1.82 -12.01
CA ILE A 445 15.88 1.05 -11.88
C ILE A 445 15.53 -0.18 -11.01
N PRO A 446 15.34 -1.37 -11.61
CA PRO A 446 14.73 -2.49 -10.92
C PRO A 446 15.68 -3.17 -9.93
N PHE A 447 15.10 -3.93 -8.99
CA PHE A 447 15.87 -4.84 -8.15
C PHE A 447 16.68 -5.84 -8.99
N GLY A 448 17.91 -6.12 -8.56
CA GLY A 448 18.82 -7.04 -9.24
C GLY A 448 19.62 -6.43 -10.38
N ILE A 449 19.41 -5.14 -10.71
CA ILE A 449 20.33 -4.37 -11.52
C ILE A 449 21.24 -3.59 -10.59
N ASP A 450 22.21 -4.29 -10.04
CA ASP A 450 23.08 -3.83 -8.97
C ASP A 450 24.50 -3.58 -9.47
N GLY A 451 25.14 -2.55 -8.93
CA GLY A 451 26.58 -2.40 -8.96
C GLY A 451 27.23 -3.20 -7.82
N THR A 452 28.50 -2.92 -7.56
CA THR A 452 29.22 -3.34 -6.36
C THR A 452 29.98 -2.15 -5.78
N ASP A 453 30.50 -2.31 -4.56
CA ASP A 453 31.33 -1.26 -3.92
C ASP A 453 32.53 -0.85 -4.80
N GLU A 454 33.17 -1.83 -5.46
CA GLU A 454 34.31 -1.58 -6.35
C GLU A 454 33.89 -1.17 -7.76
N LYS A 455 32.67 -1.51 -8.19
CA LYS A 455 32.14 -1.30 -9.53
C LYS A 455 30.69 -0.78 -9.49
N PRO A 456 30.45 0.42 -8.98
CA PRO A 456 29.13 1.00 -9.01
C PRO A 456 28.65 1.22 -10.46
N ILE A 457 27.33 1.29 -10.64
CA ILE A 457 26.72 1.70 -11.91
C ILE A 457 26.45 3.19 -11.83
N TYR A 458 26.79 3.91 -12.91
CA TYR A 458 26.61 5.36 -12.95
C TYR A 458 25.47 5.77 -13.89
N LEU A 459 24.69 6.75 -13.47
CA LEU A 459 23.77 7.51 -14.32
C LEU A 459 24.12 8.99 -14.19
N MET A 460 24.55 9.62 -15.29
CA MET A 460 25.05 10.99 -15.21
C MET A 460 24.95 11.71 -16.56
N SER A 461 24.95 13.04 -16.54
CA SER A 461 25.15 13.83 -17.76
C SER A 461 26.50 13.50 -18.39
N GLU A 462 26.55 13.41 -19.73
CA GLU A 462 27.80 13.12 -20.44
C GLU A 462 28.80 14.26 -20.26
N SER A 463 28.33 15.48 -20.34
CA SER A 463 29.14 16.69 -20.11
C SER A 463 29.14 17.07 -18.62
N SER A 464 30.33 17.43 -18.11
CA SER A 464 30.43 18.03 -16.77
C SER A 464 29.95 19.49 -16.72
N ASP A 465 29.90 20.15 -17.88
CA ASP A 465 29.59 21.56 -18.00
C ASP A 465 28.10 21.84 -18.24
N SER A 466 27.32 20.79 -18.56
CA SER A 466 25.88 20.85 -18.74
C SER A 466 25.19 19.83 -17.83
N ARG A 467 23.99 20.18 -17.37
CA ARG A 467 23.16 19.31 -16.59
C ARG A 467 21.94 18.91 -17.40
N VAL A 468 21.72 17.62 -17.52
CA VAL A 468 20.51 17.11 -18.14
C VAL A 468 19.37 17.22 -17.15
N VAL A 469 18.25 17.73 -17.62
CA VAL A 469 16.98 17.77 -16.88
C VAL A 469 16.09 16.63 -17.35
N LEU A 470 15.73 15.74 -16.45
CA LEU A 470 14.72 14.72 -16.67
C LEU A 470 13.37 15.29 -16.23
N ASP A 471 12.56 15.69 -17.20
CA ASP A 471 11.24 16.27 -16.98
C ASP A 471 10.15 15.21 -17.18
N PHE A 472 9.49 14.83 -16.10
CA PHE A 472 8.48 13.77 -16.09
C PHE A 472 7.07 14.26 -16.46
N GLU A 473 6.90 15.53 -16.82
CA GLU A 473 5.68 16.15 -17.35
C GLU A 473 4.42 16.00 -16.50
N GLY A 474 4.53 15.53 -15.27
CA GLY A 474 3.40 15.32 -14.36
C GLY A 474 2.48 14.16 -14.77
N THR A 475 2.93 13.27 -15.64
CA THR A 475 2.04 12.30 -16.31
C THR A 475 1.79 11.03 -15.51
N THR A 476 2.82 10.36 -14.99
CA THR A 476 2.66 9.05 -14.33
C THR A 476 3.76 8.74 -13.32
N GLY A 477 3.39 8.36 -12.10
CA GLY A 477 4.30 7.78 -11.12
C GLY A 477 5.39 8.70 -10.57
N GLU A 478 6.34 8.12 -9.87
CA GLU A 478 7.58 8.78 -9.44
C GLU A 478 8.40 9.21 -10.65
N GLY A 479 9.30 10.15 -10.46
CA GLY A 479 10.31 10.47 -11.45
C GLY A 479 11.27 9.30 -11.63
N ILE A 480 12.20 9.12 -10.70
CA ILE A 480 13.11 7.96 -10.66
C ILE A 480 12.75 7.06 -9.48
N THR A 481 12.50 5.78 -9.73
CA THR A 481 12.41 4.76 -8.69
C THR A 481 13.69 3.93 -8.70
N LEU A 482 14.54 4.10 -7.69
CA LEU A 482 15.85 3.46 -7.57
C LEU A 482 15.77 2.25 -6.63
N CYS A 483 15.50 1.07 -7.17
CA CYS A 483 15.49 -0.19 -6.41
C CYS A 483 16.82 -0.96 -6.48
N GLY A 484 17.70 -0.65 -7.43
CA GLY A 484 19.04 -1.23 -7.53
C GLY A 484 19.96 -0.75 -6.42
N ASN A 485 21.01 -1.54 -6.14
CA ASN A 485 22.04 -1.23 -5.15
C ASN A 485 23.32 -0.74 -5.82
N TYR A 486 24.14 0.04 -5.09
CA TYR A 486 25.43 0.55 -5.58
C TYR A 486 25.33 1.36 -6.88
N TRP A 487 24.29 2.18 -7.00
CA TRP A 487 24.15 3.16 -8.06
C TRP A 487 24.75 4.52 -7.65
N TYR A 488 25.32 5.20 -8.62
CA TYR A 488 25.82 6.56 -8.47
C TYR A 488 25.11 7.46 -9.48
N ILE A 489 24.14 8.26 -9.02
CA ILE A 489 23.42 9.23 -9.85
C ILE A 489 24.07 10.59 -9.64
N GLN A 490 24.55 11.21 -10.73
CA GLN A 490 25.33 12.42 -10.63
C GLN A 490 24.99 13.45 -11.71
N ASN A 491 24.99 14.73 -11.31
CA ASN A 491 24.89 15.87 -12.21
C ASN A 491 23.66 15.82 -13.14
N VAL A 492 22.50 15.48 -12.59
CA VAL A 492 21.21 15.49 -13.28
C VAL A 492 20.17 16.23 -12.44
N ASP A 493 19.19 16.81 -13.10
CA ASP A 493 18.03 17.41 -12.46
C ASP A 493 16.79 16.56 -12.74
N VAL A 494 15.88 16.49 -11.75
CA VAL A 494 14.63 15.73 -11.83
C VAL A 494 13.46 16.65 -11.48
N THR A 495 12.49 16.74 -12.37
CA THR A 495 11.37 17.65 -12.20
C THR A 495 10.05 17.08 -12.70
N ASN A 496 8.95 17.64 -12.20
CA ASN A 496 7.58 17.36 -12.64
C ASN A 496 7.16 15.89 -12.54
N SER A 497 7.48 15.19 -11.45
CA SER A 497 6.80 13.92 -11.15
C SER A 497 5.30 14.13 -10.96
N ALA A 498 4.50 13.07 -11.09
CA ALA A 498 3.05 13.15 -10.94
C ALA A 498 2.64 13.61 -9.52
N ASN A 499 1.44 14.20 -9.41
CA ASN A 499 0.89 14.60 -8.11
C ASN A 499 0.88 13.44 -7.10
N GLY A 500 1.34 13.69 -5.88
CA GLY A 500 1.50 12.69 -4.83
C GLY A 500 2.64 11.68 -5.08
N LYS A 501 3.60 12.01 -5.98
CA LYS A 501 4.73 11.17 -6.37
C LYS A 501 6.05 11.89 -6.20
N ASP A 502 7.06 11.15 -5.74
CA ASP A 502 8.39 11.70 -5.45
C ASP A 502 9.17 12.02 -6.73
N GLY A 503 10.09 12.97 -6.64
CA GLY A 503 11.06 13.20 -7.70
C GLY A 503 12.00 12.01 -7.86
N ILE A 504 12.59 11.55 -6.74
CA ILE A 504 13.41 10.34 -6.69
C ILE A 504 13.01 9.52 -5.45
N HIS A 505 12.55 8.29 -5.67
CA HIS A 505 12.27 7.33 -4.62
C HIS A 505 13.39 6.30 -4.52
N VAL A 506 14.20 6.35 -3.46
CA VAL A 506 15.33 5.44 -3.23
C VAL A 506 14.86 4.26 -2.39
N CYS A 507 14.79 3.09 -3.01
CA CYS A 507 14.31 1.85 -2.40
C CYS A 507 15.42 0.79 -2.25
N GLY A 508 16.56 1.00 -2.90
CA GLY A 508 17.75 0.16 -2.79
C GLY A 508 18.76 0.70 -1.77
N SER A 509 19.88 0.01 -1.63
CA SER A 509 20.92 0.29 -0.63
C SER A 509 22.27 0.63 -1.26
N HIS A 510 23.15 1.30 -0.49
CA HIS A 510 24.49 1.67 -0.91
C HIS A 510 24.54 2.61 -2.12
N ASN A 511 23.48 3.36 -2.37
CA ASN A 511 23.40 4.29 -3.48
C ASN A 511 23.97 5.66 -3.10
N VAL A 512 24.49 6.36 -4.10
CA VAL A 512 25.00 7.73 -3.98
C VAL A 512 24.28 8.64 -4.96
N LEU A 513 23.63 9.68 -4.44
CA LEU A 513 23.13 10.79 -5.26
C LEU A 513 24.04 11.99 -4.99
N ASP A 514 24.71 12.48 -6.04
CA ASP A 514 25.70 13.54 -5.93
C ASP A 514 25.40 14.69 -6.90
N THR A 515 25.23 15.90 -6.37
CA THR A 515 24.97 17.07 -7.20
C THR A 515 23.71 16.87 -8.07
N VAL A 516 22.64 16.36 -7.45
CA VAL A 516 21.32 16.18 -8.08
C VAL A 516 20.38 17.27 -7.56
N ASN A 517 19.64 17.93 -8.45
CA ASN A 517 18.56 18.82 -8.04
C ASN A 517 17.20 18.16 -8.31
N THR A 518 16.27 18.34 -7.38
CA THR A 518 14.88 17.92 -7.51
C THR A 518 13.98 19.11 -7.26
N TYR A 519 13.08 19.40 -8.21
CA TYR A 519 12.21 20.56 -8.06
C TYR A 519 10.89 20.42 -8.82
N LYS A 520 9.84 21.06 -8.30
CA LYS A 520 8.48 21.03 -8.87
C LYS A 520 7.94 19.60 -9.05
N ASN A 521 8.34 18.70 -8.17
CA ASN A 521 7.80 17.35 -8.13
C ASN A 521 6.49 17.33 -7.34
N GLY A 522 5.64 16.38 -7.64
CA GLY A 522 4.28 16.28 -7.08
C GLY A 522 4.21 15.74 -5.65
N ASN A 523 5.34 15.46 -5.02
CA ASN A 523 5.54 15.10 -3.62
C ASN A 523 7.00 15.39 -3.23
N THR A 524 7.58 14.63 -2.31
CA THR A 524 8.95 14.79 -1.82
C THR A 524 9.99 14.78 -2.96
N GLY A 525 10.96 15.67 -2.89
CA GLY A 525 12.02 15.74 -3.90
C GLY A 525 12.86 14.46 -3.95
N ILE A 526 13.45 14.03 -2.81
CA ILE A 526 14.17 12.77 -2.68
C ILE A 526 13.69 12.04 -1.42
N GLN A 527 13.04 10.90 -1.60
CA GLN A 527 12.57 10.05 -0.52
C GLN A 527 13.36 8.74 -0.43
N ILE A 528 13.75 8.32 0.76
CA ILE A 528 14.30 7.00 1.07
C ILE A 528 13.24 6.23 1.85
N SER A 529 12.72 5.16 1.27
CA SER A 529 11.78 4.24 1.90
C SER A 529 11.65 2.94 1.07
N ARG A 530 11.03 1.90 1.64
CA ARG A 530 10.82 0.65 0.89
C ARG A 530 9.96 0.86 -0.36
N TYR A 531 10.18 0.04 -1.37
CA TYR A 531 9.40 0.06 -2.61
C TYR A 531 7.93 -0.35 -2.42
N SER A 532 7.70 -1.42 -1.66
CA SER A 532 6.36 -1.94 -1.41
C SER A 532 6.25 -2.59 -0.03
N SER A 533 5.02 -2.87 0.41
CA SER A 533 4.78 -3.59 1.66
C SER A 533 5.29 -5.04 1.68
N ALA A 534 5.58 -5.61 0.50
CA ALA A 534 6.14 -6.95 0.37
C ALA A 534 7.67 -7.00 0.52
N GLN A 535 8.36 -5.83 0.60
CA GLN A 535 9.81 -5.78 0.83
C GLN A 535 10.12 -6.08 2.29
N ASP A 536 10.93 -7.10 2.52
CA ASP A 536 11.35 -7.50 3.86
C ASP A 536 12.12 -6.39 4.58
N LYS A 537 11.98 -6.32 5.89
CA LYS A 537 12.66 -5.30 6.72
C LYS A 537 14.18 -5.35 6.60
N ALA A 538 14.74 -6.54 6.37
CA ALA A 538 16.16 -6.72 6.14
C ALA A 538 16.68 -6.06 4.86
N ASP A 539 15.80 -5.89 3.88
CA ASP A 539 16.09 -5.31 2.56
C ASP A 539 15.68 -3.83 2.44
N TRP A 540 15.23 -3.22 3.55
CA TRP A 540 14.90 -1.80 3.54
C TRP A 540 16.12 -0.93 3.19
N PRO A 541 15.94 0.17 2.45
CA PRO A 541 17.03 0.98 1.91
C PRO A 541 17.98 1.50 2.99
N ALA A 542 19.23 1.11 2.90
CA ALA A 542 20.27 1.34 3.90
C ALA A 542 21.56 1.86 3.27
N TYR A 543 22.38 2.56 4.03
CA TYR A 543 23.71 3.04 3.63
C TYR A 543 23.71 3.92 2.37
N ASN A 544 22.61 4.61 2.08
CA ASN A 544 22.55 5.58 0.98
C ASN A 544 23.18 6.91 1.40
N THR A 545 23.86 7.55 0.45
CA THR A 545 24.49 8.87 0.64
C THR A 545 23.90 9.86 -0.34
N ILE A 546 23.23 10.89 0.17
CA ILE A 546 22.73 12.03 -0.60
C ILE A 546 23.66 13.21 -0.31
N LYS A 547 24.39 13.66 -1.32
CA LYS A 547 25.39 14.71 -1.11
C LYS A 547 25.33 15.82 -2.17
N ASN A 548 25.55 17.04 -1.73
CA ASN A 548 25.58 18.24 -2.58
C ASN A 548 24.32 18.43 -3.43
N CYS A 549 23.19 17.87 -2.98
CA CYS A 549 21.90 17.91 -3.67
C CYS A 549 21.09 19.13 -3.22
N THR A 550 20.28 19.66 -4.15
CA THR A 550 19.32 20.73 -3.84
C THR A 550 17.91 20.20 -4.13
N SER A 551 17.00 20.40 -3.18
CA SER A 551 15.60 20.01 -3.34
C SER A 551 14.70 21.21 -3.01
N HIS A 552 13.88 21.64 -4.00
CA HIS A 552 13.11 22.86 -3.84
C HIS A 552 11.83 22.92 -4.65
N ASN A 553 10.85 23.69 -4.18
CA ASN A 553 9.57 23.94 -4.85
C ASN A 553 8.82 22.63 -5.17
N ASN A 554 9.00 21.59 -4.37
CA ASN A 554 8.22 20.37 -4.45
C ASN A 554 6.89 20.56 -3.71
N ALA A 555 5.78 20.15 -4.33
CA ALA A 555 4.45 20.34 -3.76
C ALA A 555 3.48 19.30 -4.31
N ASP A 556 2.76 18.63 -3.43
CA ASP A 556 1.54 17.91 -3.76
C ASP A 556 0.37 18.89 -3.91
N ALA A 557 -0.76 18.43 -4.47
CA ALA A 557 -1.93 19.28 -4.71
C ALA A 557 -2.58 19.81 -3.42
N GLY A 558 -2.35 19.13 -2.29
CA GLY A 558 -2.84 19.52 -0.97
C GLY A 558 -1.91 20.44 -0.20
N TYR A 559 -0.69 20.58 -0.64
CA TYR A 559 0.39 21.26 0.08
C TYR A 559 0.66 20.68 1.49
N GLU A 560 0.47 19.37 1.69
CA GLU A 560 0.56 18.74 3.01
C GLU A 560 1.77 17.81 3.20
N ASP A 561 2.29 17.18 2.14
CA ASP A 561 3.19 16.02 2.28
C ASP A 561 4.52 16.15 1.50
N ALA A 562 4.76 17.25 0.79
CA ALA A 562 5.89 17.41 -0.13
C ALA A 562 7.11 18.05 0.56
N ASP A 563 8.05 17.19 0.94
CA ASP A 563 9.32 17.58 1.57
C ASP A 563 10.43 17.86 0.56
N GLY A 564 11.50 18.51 0.99
CA GLY A 564 12.74 18.55 0.25
C GLY A 564 13.39 17.16 0.20
N PHE A 565 13.65 16.60 1.34
CA PHE A 565 14.23 15.28 1.54
C PHE A 565 13.43 14.51 2.60
N ALA A 566 13.31 13.20 2.43
CA ALA A 566 12.73 12.35 3.44
C ALA A 566 13.51 11.04 3.59
N ALA A 567 13.70 10.61 4.83
CA ALA A 567 14.17 9.27 5.16
C ALA A 567 13.23 8.72 6.21
N LYS A 568 12.07 8.19 5.76
CA LYS A 568 10.91 7.99 6.63
C LYS A 568 10.31 6.58 6.56
N LEU A 569 9.56 6.21 7.58
CA LEU A 569 8.73 5.01 7.70
C LEU A 569 9.52 3.71 7.69
N THR A 570 10.18 3.37 6.59
CA THR A 570 10.71 2.03 6.30
C THR A 570 12.10 2.14 5.71
N ILE A 571 13.05 2.56 6.54
CA ILE A 571 14.47 2.69 6.17
C ILE A 571 15.35 1.76 7.01
N GLY A 572 16.44 1.30 6.41
CA GLY A 572 17.56 0.65 7.07
C GLY A 572 18.57 1.67 7.63
N LYS A 573 19.60 1.18 8.30
CA LYS A 573 20.63 2.00 8.95
C LYS A 573 21.60 2.66 7.96
N GLY A 574 22.28 3.71 8.40
CA GLY A 574 23.44 4.27 7.72
C GLY A 574 23.12 5.23 6.56
N ASN A 575 21.91 5.73 6.44
CA ASN A 575 21.57 6.76 5.46
C ASN A 575 22.12 8.13 5.90
N VAL A 576 22.72 8.87 4.95
CA VAL A 576 23.45 10.12 5.20
C VAL A 576 23.06 11.19 4.20
N PHE A 577 22.82 12.40 4.70
CA PHE A 577 22.71 13.64 3.90
C PHE A 577 23.90 14.55 4.23
N VAL A 578 24.63 15.02 3.22
CA VAL A 578 25.77 15.90 3.43
C VAL A 578 25.85 17.00 2.37
N GLY A 579 25.99 18.25 2.82
CA GLY A 579 26.09 19.40 1.93
C GLY A 579 24.82 19.70 1.13
N CYS A 580 23.66 19.22 1.55
CA CYS A 580 22.39 19.36 0.84
C CYS A 580 21.66 20.66 1.25
N ILE A 581 20.83 21.15 0.32
CA ILE A 581 20.01 22.34 0.50
C ILE A 581 18.55 21.99 0.23
N ALA A 582 17.66 22.24 1.19
CA ALA A 582 16.21 22.12 1.03
C ALA A 582 15.56 23.50 1.21
N HIS A 583 14.84 23.96 0.18
CA HIS A 583 14.18 25.26 0.30
C HIS A 583 12.88 25.36 -0.48
N HIS A 584 11.94 26.11 0.08
CA HIS A 584 10.65 26.39 -0.56
C HIS A 584 9.88 25.11 -0.99
N ASN A 585 9.96 24.05 -0.19
CA ASN A 585 9.08 22.89 -0.35
C ASN A 585 7.78 23.13 0.43
N ALA A 586 6.72 22.46 0.02
CA ALA A 586 5.39 22.71 0.58
C ALA A 586 5.28 22.35 2.07
N ASP A 587 5.99 21.32 2.52
CA ASP A 587 6.04 20.91 3.92
C ASP A 587 7.46 21.09 4.48
N ASP A 588 8.17 20.06 4.78
CA ASP A 588 9.43 20.10 5.50
C ASP A 588 10.68 20.20 4.59
N GLY A 589 11.79 20.69 5.15
CA GLY A 589 13.11 20.52 4.50
C GLY A 589 13.61 19.09 4.56
N TRP A 590 13.43 18.42 5.71
CA TRP A 590 13.70 17.00 5.95
C TRP A 590 12.59 16.38 6.79
N ASP A 591 11.97 15.28 6.30
CA ASP A 591 11.01 14.49 7.06
C ASP A 591 11.59 13.13 7.50
N PHE A 592 11.44 12.83 8.80
CA PHE A 592 11.86 11.59 9.46
C PHE A 592 10.68 10.88 10.15
N PHE A 593 9.52 10.95 9.55
CA PHE A 593 8.30 10.40 10.11
C PHE A 593 8.39 8.89 10.31
N ALA A 594 7.92 8.41 11.44
CA ALA A 594 7.81 6.99 11.78
C ALA A 594 6.38 6.67 12.20
N LYS A 595 5.92 5.47 11.88
CA LYS A 595 4.61 4.93 12.29
C LYS A 595 4.79 3.74 13.21
N VAL A 596 3.81 3.54 14.07
CA VAL A 596 3.77 2.38 14.98
C VAL A 596 3.89 1.08 14.20
N GLU A 597 3.20 0.99 13.07
CA GLU A 597 3.11 -0.20 12.20
C GLU A 597 4.45 -0.60 11.57
N THR A 598 5.33 0.38 11.36
CA THR A 598 6.66 0.15 10.77
C THR A 598 7.78 0.21 11.81
N GLY A 599 7.45 0.65 13.04
CA GLY A 599 8.39 0.81 14.13
C GLY A 599 9.31 2.02 14.00
N ASN A 600 10.32 2.07 14.85
CA ASN A 600 11.29 3.16 14.85
C ASN A 600 12.18 3.12 13.62
N ILE A 601 12.47 4.29 13.06
CA ILE A 601 13.53 4.43 12.06
C ILE A 601 14.91 4.47 12.74
N PRO A 602 15.95 3.88 12.14
CA PRO A 602 17.31 4.02 12.64
C PRO A 602 17.83 5.45 12.46
N SER A 603 18.96 5.74 13.12
CA SER A 603 19.58 7.06 13.05
C SER A 603 19.97 7.43 11.61
N VAL A 604 19.62 8.65 11.22
CA VAL A 604 20.02 9.30 9.97
C VAL A 604 21.02 10.39 10.29
N VAL A 605 22.05 10.53 9.46
CA VAL A 605 23.09 11.56 9.65
C VAL A 605 22.83 12.72 8.68
N ILE A 606 22.79 13.96 9.21
CA ILE A 606 22.73 15.19 8.43
C ILE A 606 23.94 16.03 8.78
N MET A 607 24.75 16.39 7.78
CA MET A 607 25.95 17.19 7.96
C MET A 607 26.06 18.30 6.93
N ASN A 608 26.38 19.52 7.38
CA ASN A 608 26.62 20.67 6.51
C ASN A 608 25.45 20.94 5.54
N CYS A 609 24.23 20.69 5.97
CA CYS A 609 23.01 20.91 5.20
C CYS A 609 22.33 22.21 5.62
N VAL A 610 21.51 22.76 4.75
CA VAL A 610 20.76 23.99 4.97
C VAL A 610 19.30 23.79 4.62
N ALA A 611 18.38 24.18 5.49
CA ALA A 611 16.95 24.26 5.22
C ALA A 611 16.46 25.70 5.43
N TYR A 612 15.70 26.23 4.48
CA TYR A 612 15.09 27.56 4.62
C TYR A 612 13.86 27.73 3.74
N GLY A 613 12.90 28.54 4.20
CA GLY A 613 11.71 28.89 3.43
C GLY A 613 10.77 27.73 3.08
N ASN A 614 10.92 26.54 3.72
CA ASN A 614 9.96 25.46 3.58
C ASN A 614 8.65 25.84 4.27
N GLY A 615 7.51 25.30 3.83
CA GLY A 615 6.17 25.80 4.12
C GLY A 615 5.73 26.92 3.16
N TYR A 616 6.60 27.35 2.23
CA TYR A 616 6.32 28.35 1.21
C TYR A 616 6.87 27.92 -0.14
N ILE A 617 6.03 27.98 -1.17
CA ILE A 617 6.40 27.68 -2.55
C ILE A 617 6.70 29.00 -3.30
N GLU A 618 7.80 29.06 -4.03
CA GLU A 618 8.09 30.17 -4.93
C GLU A 618 7.25 30.08 -6.20
N SER A 619 6.56 31.15 -6.54
CA SER A 619 5.82 31.31 -7.78
C SER A 619 6.22 32.61 -8.49
N GLU A 620 5.79 32.77 -9.75
CA GLU A 620 5.97 34.01 -10.52
C GLU A 620 5.34 35.23 -9.84
N ASN A 621 4.34 35.02 -8.98
CA ASN A 621 3.59 36.04 -8.26
C ASN A 621 4.05 36.23 -6.80
N GLY A 622 5.13 35.61 -6.40
CA GLY A 622 5.67 35.63 -5.03
C GLY A 622 5.55 34.31 -4.31
N LEU A 623 5.67 34.32 -2.99
CA LEU A 623 5.56 33.12 -2.16
C LEU A 623 4.08 32.73 -1.96
N ILE A 624 3.82 31.44 -2.09
CA ILE A 624 2.54 30.80 -1.76
C ILE A 624 2.74 30.16 -0.38
N ASP A 625 1.89 30.50 0.57
CA ASP A 625 1.82 29.84 1.87
C ASP A 625 1.29 28.42 1.68
N ALA A 626 2.07 27.43 2.01
CA ALA A 626 1.80 26.03 1.73
C ALA A 626 1.52 25.21 3.02
N GLY A 627 1.79 25.78 4.20
CA GLY A 627 1.59 25.03 5.46
C GLY A 627 1.44 25.88 6.71
#